data_9461df5b524fe8d7d3ff8c2aa1b36329
#
_entry.id   9461df5b524fe8d7d3ff8c2aa1b36329
#
_cell.length_a   1.000
_cell.length_b   1.000
_cell.length_c   1.000
_cell.angle_alpha   90.00
_cell.angle_beta   90.00
_cell.angle_gamma   90.00
#
_symmetry.space_group_name_H-M   'P 1'
#
loop_
_entity.id
_entity.type
_entity.pdbx_description
1 polymer ?
#
loop_
_entity_poly.entity_id
_entity_poly.type
_entity_poly.pdbx_seq_one_letter_code
_entity_poly.pdbx_strand_id
1 'polypeptide(L)'
;MTAEKVLAIARGELGVKESPANSNRVKYNTWYYGREVSGAAYPWCMAFVQWVFAQAGVKLPVKTASCGALMNAAKKAGQWVTKDYRPGDVVIYDFPGGAATDHTGIIEKVTLTGVVAIEGNTSQAGSQSNGGMVCRKTRPYSQIVGVVRPNYKQEDKRMDNTPSPAHKEGVEWAVKNGILTGDAAGDLKLKEPVTRQQLCTMLFRFAKKTGKI
;
A
#
# COMPACT_ATOMS: atom_id res chain seq x y z
N MET A 1 2.60 -9.61 -9.54
CA MET A 1 1.96 -9.41 -8.21
C MET A 1 2.07 -7.94 -7.88
N THR A 2 1.00 -7.28 -7.49
CA THR A 2 0.89 -5.83 -7.39
C THR A 2 0.76 -5.37 -5.94
N ALA A 3 1.04 -4.10 -5.67
CA ALA A 3 0.81 -3.47 -4.37
C ALA A 3 -0.66 -3.57 -3.95
N GLU A 4 -1.60 -3.40 -4.91
CA GLU A 4 -3.04 -3.47 -4.62
C GLU A 4 -3.47 -4.85 -4.12
N LYS A 5 -2.91 -5.93 -4.65
CA LYS A 5 -3.18 -7.28 -4.12
C LYS A 5 -2.74 -7.43 -2.67
N VAL A 6 -1.57 -6.89 -2.30
CA VAL A 6 -1.08 -6.87 -0.91
C VAL A 6 -2.04 -6.08 -0.03
N LEU A 7 -2.45 -4.89 -0.48
CA LEU A 7 -3.37 -4.02 0.26
C LEU A 7 -4.76 -4.63 0.40
N ALA A 8 -5.28 -5.29 -0.63
CA ALA A 8 -6.58 -5.98 -0.55
C ALA A 8 -6.57 -7.07 0.53
N ILE A 9 -5.49 -7.87 0.61
CA ILE A 9 -5.32 -8.88 1.66
C ILE A 9 -5.21 -8.22 3.03
N ALA A 10 -4.37 -7.19 3.18
CA ALA A 10 -4.21 -6.49 4.46
C ALA A 10 -5.52 -5.85 4.95
N ARG A 11 -6.32 -5.26 4.06
CA ARG A 11 -7.65 -4.70 4.37
C ARG A 11 -8.64 -5.77 4.85
N GLY A 12 -8.58 -6.97 4.27
CA GLY A 12 -9.42 -8.09 4.68
C GLY A 12 -9.14 -8.60 6.10
N GLU A 13 -7.98 -8.23 6.67
CA GLU A 13 -7.58 -8.63 8.00
C GLU A 13 -7.91 -7.59 9.10
N LEU A 14 -8.44 -6.43 8.73
CA LEU A 14 -8.81 -5.40 9.71
C LEU A 14 -9.77 -5.93 10.77
N GLY A 15 -9.46 -5.69 12.04
CA GLY A 15 -10.25 -6.14 13.17
C GLY A 15 -9.92 -7.56 13.67
N VAL A 16 -9.07 -8.32 12.99
CA VAL A 16 -8.56 -9.60 13.53
C VAL A 16 -7.81 -9.34 14.83
N LYS A 17 -8.10 -10.16 15.85
CA LYS A 17 -7.56 -10.04 17.21
C LYS A 17 -6.88 -11.34 17.63
N GLU A 18 -5.97 -11.20 18.57
CA GLU A 18 -5.45 -12.36 19.31
C GLU A 18 -6.52 -12.95 20.25
N SER A 19 -6.44 -14.22 20.50
CA SER A 19 -7.34 -14.94 21.40
C SER A 19 -6.57 -16.01 22.19
N PRO A 20 -6.60 -15.93 23.55
CA PRO A 20 -7.20 -14.86 24.36
C PRO A 20 -6.49 -13.50 24.21
N ALA A 21 -7.11 -12.42 24.69
CA ALA A 21 -6.51 -11.08 24.67
C ALA A 21 -5.16 -11.05 25.40
N ASN A 22 -4.22 -10.23 24.91
CA ASN A 22 -2.86 -10.07 25.46
C ASN A 22 -2.01 -11.37 25.45
N SER A 23 -2.33 -12.31 24.57
CA SER A 23 -1.64 -13.60 24.50
C SER A 23 -0.60 -13.69 23.39
N ASN A 24 -0.62 -12.80 22.41
CA ASN A 24 0.09 -12.92 21.12
C ASN A 24 -0.28 -14.22 20.34
N ARG A 25 -1.37 -14.90 20.75
CA ARG A 25 -1.88 -16.08 20.05
C ARG A 25 -2.78 -15.62 18.91
N VAL A 26 -2.29 -15.73 17.70
CA VAL A 26 -2.96 -15.27 16.47
C VAL A 26 -2.52 -16.11 15.28
N LYS A 27 -3.36 -16.21 14.27
CA LYS A 27 -3.09 -17.02 13.06
C LYS A 27 -1.77 -16.67 12.36
N TYR A 28 -1.32 -15.42 12.40
CA TYR A 28 -0.07 -14.98 11.76
C TYR A 28 1.15 -15.59 12.45
N ASN A 29 1.13 -15.66 13.78
CA ASN A 29 2.17 -16.34 14.54
C ASN A 29 2.15 -17.84 14.30
N THR A 30 0.98 -18.47 14.31
CA THR A 30 0.84 -19.90 13.99
C THR A 30 1.42 -20.23 12.61
N TRP A 31 1.10 -19.41 11.62
CA TRP A 31 1.65 -19.54 10.27
C TRP A 31 3.18 -19.34 10.23
N TYR A 32 3.67 -18.29 10.92
CA TYR A 32 5.08 -17.93 10.89
C TYR A 32 5.97 -18.99 11.55
N TYR A 33 5.57 -19.47 12.74
CA TYR A 33 6.32 -20.44 13.54
C TYR A 33 5.99 -21.90 13.19
N GLY A 34 5.00 -22.17 12.37
CA GLY A 34 4.56 -23.51 12.01
C GLY A 34 3.86 -24.26 13.14
N ARG A 35 3.58 -23.61 14.25
CA ARG A 35 2.88 -24.12 15.44
C ARG A 35 2.20 -22.98 16.20
N GLU A 36 1.23 -23.32 17.01
CA GLU A 36 0.65 -22.34 17.92
C GLU A 36 1.69 -21.87 18.95
N VAL A 37 1.77 -20.57 19.15
CA VAL A 37 2.63 -19.91 20.14
C VAL A 37 1.85 -18.85 20.90
N SER A 38 2.26 -18.55 22.14
CA SER A 38 1.69 -17.48 22.95
C SER A 38 2.74 -16.90 23.91
N GLY A 39 2.45 -15.72 24.46
CA GLY A 39 3.29 -15.03 25.43
C GLY A 39 4.12 -13.90 24.84
N ALA A 40 4.74 -13.12 25.72
CA ALA A 40 5.42 -11.85 25.38
C ALA A 40 6.60 -12.00 24.39
N ALA A 41 7.17 -13.19 24.28
CA ALA A 41 8.27 -13.47 23.34
C ALA A 41 7.85 -13.49 21.86
N TYR A 42 6.54 -13.39 21.58
CA TYR A 42 5.99 -13.56 20.21
C TYR A 42 5.21 -12.32 19.73
N PRO A 43 5.79 -11.10 19.72
CA PRO A 43 5.15 -9.95 19.09
C PRO A 43 4.93 -10.24 17.60
N TRP A 44 3.78 -9.84 17.06
CA TRP A 44 3.38 -10.33 15.74
C TRP A 44 3.14 -9.25 14.66
N CYS A 45 3.60 -8.03 14.88
CA CYS A 45 3.52 -6.98 13.87
C CYS A 45 4.23 -7.41 12.56
N MET A 46 5.46 -7.94 12.67
CA MET A 46 6.21 -8.41 11.52
C MET A 46 5.66 -9.75 10.99
N ALA A 47 5.20 -10.65 11.84
CA ALA A 47 4.57 -11.90 11.40
C ALA A 47 3.31 -11.64 10.56
N PHE A 48 2.51 -10.62 10.92
CA PHE A 48 1.40 -10.13 10.11
C PHE A 48 1.86 -9.68 8.72
N VAL A 49 2.86 -8.80 8.64
CA VAL A 49 3.41 -8.32 7.37
C VAL A 49 3.90 -9.50 6.51
N GLN A 50 4.69 -10.40 7.08
CA GLN A 50 5.19 -11.59 6.38
C GLN A 50 4.05 -12.47 5.83
N TRP A 51 3.00 -12.65 6.64
CA TRP A 51 1.83 -13.42 6.23
C TRP A 51 1.10 -12.78 5.06
N VAL A 52 0.81 -11.47 5.12
CA VAL A 52 0.14 -10.73 4.04
C VAL A 52 0.92 -10.84 2.73
N PHE A 53 2.23 -10.64 2.78
CA PHE A 53 3.09 -10.73 1.60
C PHE A 53 3.16 -12.15 1.03
N ALA A 54 3.19 -13.17 1.88
CA ALA A 54 3.15 -14.57 1.46
C ALA A 54 1.82 -14.90 0.76
N GLN A 55 0.66 -14.47 1.33
CA GLN A 55 -0.66 -14.66 0.69
C GLN A 55 -0.75 -13.92 -0.66
N ALA A 56 -0.11 -12.77 -0.78
CA ALA A 56 -0.05 -12.03 -2.05
C ALA A 56 0.88 -12.69 -3.07
N GLY A 57 1.77 -13.60 -2.66
CA GLY A 57 2.82 -14.19 -3.49
C GLY A 57 3.96 -13.20 -3.80
N VAL A 58 4.15 -12.17 -2.96
CA VAL A 58 5.22 -11.18 -3.06
C VAL A 58 6.33 -11.53 -2.08
N LYS A 59 7.57 -11.61 -2.56
CA LYS A 59 8.72 -11.93 -1.69
C LYS A 59 9.26 -10.67 -1.02
N LEU A 60 9.48 -10.74 0.28
CA LEU A 60 10.30 -9.79 1.03
C LEU A 60 11.77 -10.25 1.03
N PRO A 61 12.72 -9.33 1.29
CA PRO A 61 14.17 -9.65 1.25
C PRO A 61 14.59 -10.78 2.18
N VAL A 62 13.86 -10.97 3.28
CA VAL A 62 14.12 -12.04 4.26
C VAL A 62 12.82 -12.44 4.97
N LYS A 63 12.67 -13.71 5.32
CA LYS A 63 11.63 -14.17 6.25
C LYS A 63 12.15 -13.96 7.69
N THR A 64 11.56 -13.02 8.42
CA THR A 64 11.97 -12.66 9.79
C THR A 64 10.79 -12.14 10.60
N ALA A 65 10.84 -12.28 11.92
CA ALA A 65 9.93 -11.61 12.86
C ALA A 65 10.50 -10.29 13.40
N SER A 66 11.72 -9.90 12.98
CA SER A 66 12.41 -8.69 13.43
C SER A 66 12.33 -7.56 12.41
N CYS A 67 11.86 -6.38 12.83
CA CYS A 67 11.83 -5.16 12.01
C CYS A 67 13.24 -4.75 11.59
N GLY A 68 14.21 -4.79 12.51
CA GLY A 68 15.61 -4.46 12.22
C GLY A 68 16.28 -5.43 11.25
N ALA A 69 15.97 -6.73 11.34
CA ALA A 69 16.50 -7.72 10.41
C ALA A 69 15.92 -7.51 8.98
N LEU A 70 14.62 -7.18 8.87
CA LEU A 70 14.03 -6.85 7.57
C LEU A 70 14.66 -5.58 6.98
N MET A 71 14.83 -4.52 7.79
CA MET A 71 15.50 -3.28 7.38
C MET A 71 16.90 -3.56 6.84
N ASN A 72 17.70 -4.32 7.57
CA ASN A 72 19.09 -4.63 7.17
C ASN A 72 19.14 -5.46 5.88
N ALA A 73 18.27 -6.43 5.74
CA ALA A 73 18.15 -7.22 4.50
C ALA A 73 17.71 -6.35 3.31
N ALA A 74 16.76 -5.42 3.52
CA ALA A 74 16.30 -4.49 2.50
C ALA A 74 17.41 -3.52 2.05
N LYS A 75 18.22 -3.01 2.98
CA LYS A 75 19.41 -2.18 2.66
C LYS A 75 20.37 -2.94 1.76
N LYS A 76 20.68 -4.20 2.10
CA LYS A 76 21.56 -5.06 1.28
C LYS A 76 20.97 -5.38 -0.10
N ALA A 77 19.64 -5.49 -0.20
CA ALA A 77 18.94 -5.78 -1.45
C ALA A 77 18.63 -4.54 -2.32
N GLY A 78 19.02 -3.31 -1.89
CA GLY A 78 18.69 -2.07 -2.60
C GLY A 78 17.19 -1.74 -2.56
N GLN A 79 16.44 -2.28 -1.60
CA GLN A 79 14.99 -2.10 -1.42
C GLN A 79 14.63 -1.16 -0.27
N TRP A 80 15.61 -0.53 0.37
CA TRP A 80 15.40 0.42 1.47
C TRP A 80 15.24 1.83 0.94
N VAL A 81 14.14 2.51 1.34
CA VAL A 81 13.77 3.86 0.90
C VAL A 81 13.45 4.73 2.12
N THR A 82 13.93 5.99 2.13
CA THR A 82 13.73 6.94 3.23
C THR A 82 12.91 8.17 2.84
N LYS A 83 12.42 8.24 1.61
CA LYS A 83 11.57 9.31 1.06
C LYS A 83 10.71 8.75 -0.07
N ASP A 84 9.76 9.55 -0.58
CA ASP A 84 8.88 9.16 -1.69
C ASP A 84 8.14 7.84 -1.43
N TYR A 85 7.59 7.71 -0.23
CA TYR A 85 6.83 6.54 0.21
C TYR A 85 5.62 6.28 -0.69
N ARG A 86 5.23 5.01 -0.82
CA ARG A 86 4.14 4.58 -1.71
C ARG A 86 3.22 3.57 -1.04
N PRO A 87 1.94 3.49 -1.45
CA PRO A 87 1.08 2.38 -1.06
C PRO A 87 1.73 1.03 -1.39
N GLY A 88 1.65 0.09 -0.44
CA GLY A 88 2.29 -1.22 -0.54
C GLY A 88 3.71 -1.29 0.03
N ASP A 89 4.37 -0.18 0.32
CA ASP A 89 5.64 -0.20 1.05
C ASP A 89 5.44 -0.75 2.47
N VAL A 90 6.42 -1.52 2.97
CA VAL A 90 6.47 -1.96 4.38
C VAL A 90 7.20 -0.91 5.19
N VAL A 91 6.47 -0.20 6.05
CA VAL A 91 7.05 0.86 6.88
C VAL A 91 7.63 0.30 8.18
N ILE A 92 8.79 0.83 8.59
CA ILE A 92 9.43 0.56 9.88
C ILE A 92 9.36 1.84 10.71
N TYR A 93 8.90 1.71 11.96
CA TYR A 93 8.72 2.80 12.89
C TYR A 93 9.75 2.75 14.03
N ASP A 94 10.04 3.95 14.54
CA ASP A 94 10.72 4.21 15.80
C ASP A 94 9.82 5.08 16.66
N PHE A 95 9.37 4.55 17.80
CA PHE A 95 8.51 5.28 18.72
C PHE A 95 9.31 5.85 19.89
N PRO A 96 8.93 7.04 20.43
CA PRO A 96 9.63 7.63 21.56
C PRO A 96 9.74 6.68 22.75
N GLY A 97 10.98 6.45 23.22
CA GLY A 97 11.27 5.57 24.38
C GLY A 97 11.35 4.08 24.06
N GLY A 98 11.20 3.69 22.78
CA GLY A 98 11.36 2.32 22.31
C GLY A 98 12.75 2.02 21.78
N ALA A 99 12.91 0.85 21.15
CA ALA A 99 14.08 0.49 20.37
C ALA A 99 13.98 1.08 18.96
N ALA A 100 15.10 1.35 18.30
CA ALA A 100 15.17 2.05 16.99
C ALA A 100 14.44 1.38 15.80
N THR A 101 13.71 0.29 16.01
CA THR A 101 12.88 -0.40 15.01
C THR A 101 11.73 -1.13 15.73
N ASP A 102 10.84 -0.36 16.37
CA ASP A 102 9.85 -0.88 17.30
C ASP A 102 8.69 -1.61 16.66
N HIS A 103 8.30 -1.16 15.47
CA HIS A 103 7.03 -1.56 14.88
C HIS A 103 7.05 -1.52 13.36
N THR A 104 6.04 -2.11 12.74
CA THR A 104 5.90 -2.16 11.30
C THR A 104 4.44 -2.22 10.86
N GLY A 105 4.20 -1.83 9.60
CA GLY A 105 2.93 -1.94 8.92
C GLY A 105 3.08 -1.88 7.41
N ILE A 106 1.95 -1.88 6.72
CA ILE A 106 1.89 -1.77 5.26
C ILE A 106 1.22 -0.45 4.93
N ILE A 107 1.91 0.44 4.22
CA ILE A 107 1.37 1.75 3.84
C ILE A 107 0.17 1.55 2.90
N GLU A 108 -0.98 2.05 3.30
CA GLU A 108 -2.19 2.09 2.48
C GLU A 108 -2.32 3.42 1.72
N LYS A 109 -1.91 4.51 2.35
CA LYS A 109 -2.01 5.86 1.78
C LYS A 109 -0.90 6.76 2.32
N VAL A 110 -0.36 7.62 1.47
CA VAL A 110 0.54 8.71 1.84
C VAL A 110 -0.27 10.01 1.96
N THR A 111 0.01 10.80 2.98
CA THR A 111 -0.65 12.08 3.26
C THR A 111 0.38 13.21 3.32
N LEU A 112 -0.04 14.45 3.51
CA LEU A 112 0.89 15.58 3.65
C LEU A 112 1.77 15.49 4.90
N THR A 113 1.28 14.88 5.99
CA THR A 113 1.94 14.88 7.31
C THR A 113 2.45 13.52 7.74
N GLY A 114 2.22 12.48 6.94
CA GLY A 114 2.58 11.11 7.32
C GLY A 114 1.97 10.05 6.41
N VAL A 115 1.70 8.90 6.97
CA VAL A 115 1.11 7.76 6.24
C VAL A 115 -0.11 7.20 6.97
N VAL A 116 -1.02 6.60 6.22
CA VAL A 116 -2.02 5.67 6.76
C VAL A 116 -1.52 4.27 6.46
N ALA A 117 -1.38 3.43 7.48
CA ALA A 117 -0.89 2.06 7.34
C ALA A 117 -1.84 1.05 8.00
N ILE A 118 -1.81 -0.19 7.52
CA ILE A 118 -2.46 -1.33 8.16
C ILE A 118 -1.40 -2.07 8.95
N GLU A 119 -1.62 -2.19 10.25
CA GLU A 119 -0.65 -2.68 11.23
C GLU A 119 -1.22 -3.82 12.04
N GLY A 120 -0.45 -4.88 12.24
CA GLY A 120 -0.76 -5.95 13.18
C GLY A 120 -0.15 -5.68 14.56
N ASN A 121 -0.65 -6.35 15.59
CA ASN A 121 -0.17 -6.23 16.97
C ASN A 121 -0.23 -4.79 17.52
N THR A 122 -1.24 -4.05 17.15
CA THR A 122 -1.50 -2.68 17.63
C THR A 122 -2.92 -2.56 18.17
N SER A 123 -3.33 -1.38 18.60
CA SER A 123 -4.69 -1.12 19.08
C SER A 123 -5.18 0.24 18.62
N GLN A 124 -6.51 0.47 18.71
CA GLN A 124 -7.09 1.77 18.37
C GLN A 124 -6.62 2.86 19.36
N ALA A 125 -6.64 2.60 20.66
CA ALA A 125 -6.39 3.58 21.71
C ALA A 125 -5.32 3.17 22.75
N GLY A 126 -4.90 1.90 22.77
CA GLY A 126 -3.91 1.38 23.74
C GLY A 126 -2.49 1.37 23.19
N SER A 127 -1.78 0.27 23.44
CA SER A 127 -0.41 0.08 22.93
C SER A 127 -0.33 0.26 21.43
N GLN A 128 0.69 0.97 20.97
CA GLN A 128 0.92 1.25 19.56
C GLN A 128 1.79 0.17 18.88
N SER A 129 2.50 -0.63 19.66
CA SER A 129 3.41 -1.69 19.17
C SER A 129 3.13 -3.07 19.77
N ASN A 130 2.17 -3.19 20.68
CA ASN A 130 1.76 -4.46 21.31
C ASN A 130 0.30 -4.38 21.77
N GLY A 131 -0.63 -4.18 20.84
CA GLY A 131 -2.03 -3.89 21.14
C GLY A 131 -3.02 -5.00 20.80
N GLY A 132 -2.57 -6.11 20.25
CA GLY A 132 -3.34 -7.34 20.09
C GLY A 132 -4.34 -7.39 18.94
N MET A 133 -4.35 -6.44 17.99
CA MET A 133 -5.26 -6.48 16.84
C MET A 133 -4.65 -5.90 15.56
N VAL A 134 -5.32 -6.14 14.43
CA VAL A 134 -5.02 -5.48 13.15
C VAL A 134 -5.83 -4.21 13.04
N CYS A 135 -5.15 -3.06 12.91
CA CYS A 135 -5.79 -1.74 12.80
C CYS A 135 -5.27 -0.95 11.60
N ARG A 136 -6.10 -0.01 11.12
CA ARG A 136 -5.66 1.10 10.29
C ARG A 136 -5.18 2.23 11.20
N LYS A 137 -3.95 2.70 11.01
CA LYS A 137 -3.31 3.74 11.84
C LYS A 137 -2.80 4.88 10.96
N THR A 138 -2.92 6.10 11.46
CA THR A 138 -2.25 7.27 10.88
C THR A 138 -0.98 7.54 11.67
N ARG A 139 0.17 7.63 10.99
CA ARG A 139 1.49 7.81 11.58
C ARG A 139 2.20 9.03 10.97
N PRO A 140 2.73 9.96 11.77
CA PRO A 140 3.49 11.10 11.27
C PRO A 140 4.84 10.65 10.71
N TYR A 141 5.40 11.43 9.80
CA TYR A 141 6.73 11.15 9.22
C TYR A 141 7.84 11.09 10.26
N SER A 142 7.72 11.82 11.38
CA SER A 142 8.71 11.82 12.48
C SER A 142 8.89 10.46 13.16
N GLN A 143 7.94 9.53 13.00
CA GLN A 143 8.03 8.16 13.54
C GLN A 143 8.56 7.15 12.52
N ILE A 144 8.81 7.56 11.28
CA ILE A 144 9.19 6.63 10.21
C ILE A 144 10.71 6.61 10.06
N VAL A 145 11.32 5.44 10.30
CA VAL A 145 12.75 5.18 10.01
C VAL A 145 12.99 5.08 8.51
N GLY A 146 12.08 4.46 7.80
CA GLY A 146 12.09 4.24 6.38
C GLY A 146 11.15 3.10 5.99
N VAL A 147 11.21 2.70 4.75
CA VAL A 147 10.35 1.63 4.21
C VAL A 147 11.15 0.61 3.42
N VAL A 148 10.67 -0.62 3.42
CA VAL A 148 11.06 -1.64 2.45
C VAL A 148 10.12 -1.54 1.27
N ARG A 149 10.65 -1.31 0.08
CA ARG A 149 9.91 -1.31 -1.19
C ARG A 149 10.07 -2.64 -1.90
N PRO A 150 9.07 -3.51 -1.86
CA PRO A 150 9.13 -4.79 -2.56
C PRO A 150 9.19 -4.60 -4.08
N ASN A 151 9.80 -5.55 -4.77
CA ASN A 151 9.80 -5.59 -6.23
C ASN A 151 8.43 -6.07 -6.73
N TYR A 152 7.48 -5.16 -6.82
CA TYR A 152 6.22 -5.42 -7.47
C TYR A 152 6.42 -5.59 -8.96
N LYS A 153 5.75 -6.58 -9.57
CA LYS A 153 5.59 -6.56 -11.02
C LYS A 153 4.79 -5.31 -11.36
N GLN A 154 5.30 -4.48 -12.23
CA GLN A 154 4.46 -3.44 -12.83
C GLN A 154 3.24 -4.15 -13.40
N GLU A 155 2.04 -3.64 -13.12
CA GLU A 155 0.89 -4.02 -13.91
C GLU A 155 1.26 -3.68 -15.35
N ASP A 156 1.14 -4.66 -16.24
CA ASP A 156 1.02 -4.36 -17.65
C ASP A 156 -0.21 -3.46 -17.76
N LYS A 157 0.01 -2.15 -17.75
CA LYS A 157 -1.03 -1.18 -18.05
C LYS A 157 -1.35 -1.41 -19.52
N ARG A 158 -2.22 -2.38 -19.78
CA ARG A 158 -2.84 -2.47 -21.11
C ARG A 158 -3.48 -1.12 -21.35
N MET A 159 -3.10 -0.50 -22.45
CA MET A 159 -3.72 0.76 -22.86
C MET A 159 -5.24 0.60 -22.82
N ASP A 160 -5.90 1.47 -22.08
CA ASP A 160 -7.35 1.45 -21.96
C ASP A 160 -7.97 2.32 -23.05
N ASN A 161 -7.88 1.81 -24.26
CA ASN A 161 -8.36 2.48 -25.49
C ASN A 161 -9.67 1.90 -26.01
N THR A 162 -10.27 0.95 -25.28
CA THR A 162 -11.53 0.33 -25.68
C THR A 162 -12.67 0.89 -24.84
N PRO A 163 -13.47 1.82 -25.39
CA PRO A 163 -14.62 2.37 -24.67
C PRO A 163 -15.70 1.30 -24.47
N SER A 164 -16.46 1.43 -23.38
CA SER A 164 -17.65 0.60 -23.20
C SER A 164 -18.69 0.90 -24.30
N PRO A 165 -19.59 -0.05 -24.63
CA PRO A 165 -20.57 0.14 -25.71
C PRO A 165 -21.37 1.45 -25.57
N ALA A 166 -21.78 1.82 -24.36
CA ALA A 166 -22.56 3.04 -24.10
C ALA A 166 -21.79 4.35 -24.35
N HIS A 167 -20.45 4.32 -24.37
CA HIS A 167 -19.60 5.50 -24.51
C HIS A 167 -18.81 5.53 -25.83
N LYS A 168 -18.97 4.49 -26.65
CA LYS A 168 -18.16 4.27 -27.85
C LYS A 168 -18.20 5.46 -28.80
N GLU A 169 -19.39 5.87 -29.22
CA GLU A 169 -19.59 6.97 -30.20
C GLU A 169 -18.97 8.28 -29.67
N GLY A 170 -19.23 8.64 -28.42
CA GLY A 170 -18.71 9.87 -27.82
C GLY A 170 -17.18 9.87 -27.68
N VAL A 171 -16.58 8.74 -27.30
CA VAL A 171 -15.13 8.61 -27.21
C VAL A 171 -14.48 8.67 -28.60
N GLU A 172 -14.98 7.93 -29.57
CA GLU A 172 -14.48 7.93 -30.95
C GLU A 172 -14.56 9.34 -31.57
N TRP A 173 -15.68 10.04 -31.36
CA TRP A 173 -15.85 11.43 -31.80
C TRP A 173 -14.83 12.37 -31.11
N ALA A 174 -14.65 12.25 -29.79
CA ALA A 174 -13.72 13.10 -29.04
C ALA A 174 -12.26 12.89 -29.44
N VAL A 175 -11.86 11.65 -29.68
CA VAL A 175 -10.53 11.32 -30.21
C VAL A 175 -10.34 11.86 -31.62
N LYS A 176 -11.29 11.59 -32.54
CA LYS A 176 -11.25 12.08 -33.94
C LYS A 176 -11.15 13.61 -34.03
N ASN A 177 -11.77 14.32 -33.11
CA ASN A 177 -11.73 15.77 -33.04
C ASN A 177 -10.60 16.35 -32.20
N GLY A 178 -9.69 15.51 -31.65
CA GLY A 178 -8.54 15.95 -30.88
C GLY A 178 -8.90 16.54 -29.50
N ILE A 179 -10.12 16.29 -28.99
CA ILE A 179 -10.58 16.74 -27.68
C ILE A 179 -10.01 15.83 -26.61
N LEU A 180 -10.13 14.52 -26.80
CA LEU A 180 -9.51 13.48 -25.97
C LEU A 180 -8.24 12.98 -26.68
N THR A 181 -7.11 13.06 -26.00
CA THR A 181 -5.82 12.55 -26.47
C THR A 181 -5.23 11.63 -25.42
N GLY A 182 -4.56 10.56 -25.84
CA GLY A 182 -3.81 9.68 -24.96
C GLY A 182 -2.57 10.37 -24.35
N ASP A 183 -1.92 9.68 -23.41
CA ASP A 183 -0.59 10.06 -22.93
C ASP A 183 0.48 9.83 -24.01
N ALA A 184 1.77 10.00 -23.67
CA ALA A 184 2.88 9.81 -24.60
C ALA A 184 2.97 8.41 -25.22
N ALA A 185 2.35 7.39 -24.59
CA ALA A 185 2.24 6.03 -25.10
C ALA A 185 0.95 5.80 -25.92
N GLY A 186 0.07 6.81 -26.00
CA GLY A 186 -1.22 6.72 -26.69
C GLY A 186 -2.34 6.07 -25.86
N ASP A 187 -2.15 5.92 -24.54
CA ASP A 187 -3.17 5.38 -23.63
C ASP A 187 -4.21 6.47 -23.29
N LEU A 188 -5.47 6.25 -23.69
CA LEU A 188 -6.59 7.18 -23.45
C LEU A 188 -7.06 7.19 -21.99
N LYS A 189 -6.73 6.18 -21.21
CA LYS A 189 -7.07 6.05 -19.76
C LYS A 189 -8.56 6.21 -19.49
N LEU A 190 -9.39 5.57 -20.28
CA LEU A 190 -10.85 5.74 -20.29
C LEU A 190 -11.54 5.39 -18.97
N LYS A 191 -10.91 4.58 -18.10
CA LYS A 191 -11.42 4.17 -16.79
C LYS A 191 -10.74 4.87 -15.61
N GLU A 192 -9.75 5.73 -15.86
CA GLU A 192 -9.11 6.52 -14.82
C GLU A 192 -9.95 7.80 -14.53
N PRO A 193 -9.98 8.26 -13.26
CA PRO A 193 -10.61 9.55 -12.94
C PRO A 193 -9.93 10.70 -13.68
N VAL A 194 -10.74 11.61 -14.24
CA VAL A 194 -10.23 12.83 -14.89
C VAL A 194 -9.84 13.88 -13.84
N THR A 195 -8.66 14.47 -13.98
CA THR A 195 -8.26 15.61 -13.14
C THR A 195 -8.93 16.90 -13.62
N ARG A 196 -9.05 17.91 -12.71
CA ARG A 196 -9.57 19.24 -13.07
C ARG A 196 -8.79 19.89 -14.23
N GLN A 197 -7.47 19.70 -14.26
CA GLN A 197 -6.61 20.23 -15.34
C GLN A 197 -6.93 19.55 -16.67
N GLN A 198 -7.08 18.22 -16.69
CA GLN A 198 -7.44 17.48 -17.89
C GLN A 198 -8.83 17.89 -18.40
N LEU A 199 -9.80 18.04 -17.49
CA LEU A 199 -11.15 18.50 -17.86
C LEU A 199 -11.10 19.90 -18.49
N CYS A 200 -10.39 20.88 -17.89
CA CYS A 200 -10.22 22.21 -18.44
C CYS A 200 -9.59 22.17 -19.84
N THR A 201 -8.57 21.32 -20.03
CA THR A 201 -7.92 21.15 -21.34
C THR A 201 -8.88 20.59 -22.38
N MET A 202 -9.69 19.59 -22.03
CA MET A 202 -10.68 19.01 -22.94
C MET A 202 -11.78 20.03 -23.31
N LEU A 203 -12.28 20.79 -22.34
CA LEU A 203 -13.26 21.86 -22.57
C LEU A 203 -12.70 22.98 -23.48
N PHE A 204 -11.46 23.39 -23.26
CA PHE A 204 -10.79 24.39 -24.11
C PHE A 204 -10.68 23.89 -25.57
N ARG A 205 -10.22 22.65 -25.77
CA ARG A 205 -10.13 22.04 -27.11
C ARG A 205 -11.50 21.93 -27.78
N PHE A 206 -12.54 21.59 -27.02
CA PHE A 206 -13.92 21.55 -27.50
C PHE A 206 -14.40 22.93 -27.94
N ALA A 207 -14.23 23.96 -27.12
CA ALA A 207 -14.64 25.33 -27.43
C ALA A 207 -13.94 25.87 -28.70
N LYS A 208 -12.61 25.62 -28.81
CA LYS A 208 -11.83 25.99 -29.99
C LYS A 208 -12.33 25.25 -31.23
N LYS A 209 -12.62 23.96 -31.16
CA LYS A 209 -13.10 23.16 -32.29
C LYS A 209 -14.49 23.58 -32.78
N THR A 210 -15.34 24.04 -31.84
CA THR A 210 -16.72 24.49 -32.18
C THR A 210 -16.82 25.98 -32.48
N GLY A 211 -15.70 26.69 -32.56
CA GLY A 211 -15.68 28.14 -32.91
C GLY A 211 -16.28 29.04 -31.80
N LYS A 212 -16.29 28.60 -30.53
CA LYS A 212 -16.79 29.37 -29.39
C LYS A 212 -15.75 30.26 -28.75
N ILE A 213 -14.48 30.06 -29.07
CA ILE A 213 -13.31 30.86 -28.71
C ILE A 213 -12.29 30.83 -29.83
#